data_84f46aeb7c8daef78e3f38498a4ddba4
#
_entry.id   84f46aeb7c8daef78e3f38498a4ddba4
#
_cell.length_a   1.000
_cell.length_b   1.000
_cell.length_c   1.000
_cell.angle_alpha   90.00
_cell.angle_beta   90.00
_cell.angle_gamma   90.00
#
_symmetry.space_group_name_H-M   'P 1'
#
loop_
_entity.id
_entity.type
_entity.pdbx_description
1 polymer ?
#
loop_
_entity_poly.entity_id
_entity_poly.type
_entity_poly.pdbx_seq_one_letter_code
_entity_poly.pdbx_strand_id
1 'polypeptide(L)'
;MKKILVCLTSLALTVLCGCSKTDGTPITKEFSIGNTYTELNVSHAFNVTVSDEVTQVTVTAGDRIMPKVIVEEKNGKFIIRLKDLTVAYGNLTALIPYNSNLKEVDLSGASEFHSQHLIAAQSVSIDLSGASKFYGEVEATTKLDLDLSGASDATLTGTVGTLDIDLSGASNIMQTTVGNKYGLSCNNCQGDMSGASTAYIHCDGTIAVDLSGSSTLHYTGNASTSGCSLSGSSNVIHEVL
;
A
#
# COMPACT_ATOMS: atom_id res chain seq x y z
N MET A 1 -6.26 -6.28 78.81
CA MET A 1 -7.15 -5.58 77.84
C MET A 1 -6.31 -5.16 76.69
N LYS A 2 -6.31 -5.93 75.59
CA LYS A 2 -5.57 -5.61 74.35
C LYS A 2 -6.47 -4.79 73.42
N LYS A 3 -6.06 -3.54 73.13
CA LYS A 3 -6.74 -2.69 72.12
C LYS A 3 -6.26 -3.12 70.73
N ILE A 4 -7.17 -3.60 69.89
CA ILE A 4 -6.94 -3.89 68.49
C ILE A 4 -7.15 -2.59 67.74
N LEU A 5 -6.06 -2.09 67.07
CA LEU A 5 -6.08 -0.96 66.18
C LEU A 5 -6.42 -1.47 64.75
N VAL A 6 -7.63 -1.19 64.28
CA VAL A 6 -8.05 -1.47 62.92
C VAL A 6 -7.58 -0.36 62.02
N CYS A 7 -6.59 -0.65 61.19
CA CYS A 7 -6.10 0.25 60.17
C CYS A 7 -7.00 0.12 58.89
N LEU A 8 -7.89 1.08 58.68
CA LEU A 8 -8.66 1.20 57.44
C LEU A 8 -7.74 1.77 56.34
N THR A 9 -7.25 0.93 55.46
CA THR A 9 -6.63 1.36 54.24
C THR A 9 -7.74 1.69 53.23
N SER A 10 -7.98 2.95 52.99
CA SER A 10 -8.83 3.43 51.90
C SER A 10 -8.11 3.22 50.56
N LEU A 11 -8.56 2.22 49.80
CA LEU A 11 -8.14 1.98 48.44
C LEU A 11 -8.79 3.06 47.56
N ALA A 12 -8.06 4.11 47.25
CA ALA A 12 -8.49 5.11 46.27
C ALA A 12 -8.47 4.47 44.88
N LEU A 13 -9.65 4.09 44.39
CA LEU A 13 -9.86 3.64 43.02
C LEU A 13 -9.77 4.86 42.10
N THR A 14 -8.60 5.15 41.57
CA THR A 14 -8.42 6.15 40.50
C THR A 14 -9.08 5.59 39.24
N VAL A 15 -10.31 6.02 38.99
CA VAL A 15 -10.96 5.83 37.69
C VAL A 15 -10.17 6.70 36.70
N LEU A 16 -9.26 6.08 35.97
CA LEU A 16 -8.69 6.65 34.75
C LEU A 16 -9.83 6.77 33.74
N CYS A 17 -10.50 7.92 33.75
CA CYS A 17 -11.42 8.32 32.68
C CYS A 17 -10.57 8.58 31.44
N GLY A 18 -10.20 7.53 30.72
CA GLY A 18 -9.62 7.62 29.41
C GLY A 18 -10.64 8.28 28.50
N CYS A 19 -10.41 9.56 28.17
CA CYS A 19 -11.15 10.23 27.11
C CYS A 19 -10.81 9.49 25.80
N SER A 20 -11.57 8.46 25.46
CA SER A 20 -11.44 7.83 24.15
C SER A 20 -11.90 8.86 23.11
N LYS A 21 -10.95 9.44 22.38
CA LYS A 21 -11.27 10.24 21.21
C LYS A 21 -11.98 9.32 20.22
N THR A 22 -13.19 9.67 19.85
CA THR A 22 -13.97 8.92 18.87
C THR A 22 -14.32 9.82 17.70
N ASP A 23 -14.34 9.24 16.51
CA ASP A 23 -14.71 9.94 15.28
C ASP A 23 -16.24 10.15 15.16
N GLY A 24 -17.00 9.70 16.15
CA GLY A 24 -18.45 9.71 16.16
C GLY A 24 -19.06 8.45 15.57
N THR A 25 -20.33 8.54 15.14
CA THR A 25 -21.04 7.43 14.50
C THR A 25 -20.64 7.33 13.02
N PRO A 26 -20.37 6.13 12.50
CA PRO A 26 -20.09 5.96 11.07
C PRO A 26 -21.27 6.43 10.21
N ILE A 27 -20.98 7.28 9.24
CA ILE A 27 -21.92 7.71 8.21
C ILE A 27 -21.31 7.54 6.83
N THR A 28 -22.14 7.32 5.82
CA THR A 28 -21.73 7.16 4.44
C THR A 28 -22.17 8.35 3.61
N LYS A 29 -21.32 8.85 2.72
CA LYS A 29 -21.58 9.95 1.81
C LYS A 29 -21.13 9.60 0.40
N GLU A 30 -21.93 9.97 -0.59
CA GLU A 30 -21.61 9.84 -2.01
C GLU A 30 -20.95 11.12 -2.54
N PHE A 31 -20.02 10.93 -3.47
CA PHE A 31 -19.31 12.00 -4.17
C PHE A 31 -19.34 11.72 -5.67
N SER A 32 -19.81 12.70 -6.44
CA SER A 32 -19.78 12.60 -7.90
C SER A 32 -18.39 12.98 -8.39
N ILE A 33 -17.67 11.99 -8.91
CA ILE A 33 -16.34 12.15 -9.53
C ILE A 33 -16.47 11.63 -10.97
N GLY A 34 -15.78 12.30 -11.90
CA GLY A 34 -15.66 11.81 -13.27
C GLY A 34 -14.83 10.53 -13.35
N ASN A 35 -14.91 9.82 -14.48
CA ASN A 35 -14.10 8.62 -14.76
C ASN A 35 -12.98 8.93 -15.77
N THR A 36 -12.45 10.15 -15.73
CA THR A 36 -11.41 10.61 -16.68
C THR A 36 -10.03 10.70 -16.05
N TYR A 37 -9.93 10.49 -14.73
CA TYR A 37 -8.65 10.50 -14.05
C TYR A 37 -7.80 9.30 -14.44
N THR A 38 -6.49 9.52 -14.45
CA THR A 38 -5.48 8.48 -14.73
C THR A 38 -4.61 8.18 -13.52
N GLU A 39 -4.72 8.99 -12.48
CA GLU A 39 -3.97 8.88 -11.24
C GLU A 39 -4.93 8.89 -10.05
N LEU A 40 -4.67 8.00 -9.08
CA LEU A 40 -5.35 7.94 -7.78
C LEU A 40 -4.34 8.28 -6.69
N ASN A 41 -4.64 9.31 -5.89
CA ASN A 41 -3.83 9.72 -4.74
C ASN A 41 -4.64 9.55 -3.45
N VAL A 42 -4.15 8.70 -2.53
CA VAL A 42 -4.83 8.40 -1.26
C VAL A 42 -3.90 8.62 -0.09
N SER A 43 -4.38 9.29 0.93
CA SER A 43 -3.62 9.51 2.16
C SER A 43 -4.48 9.46 3.42
N HIS A 44 -3.86 9.48 4.61
CA HIS A 44 -4.55 9.51 5.92
C HIS A 44 -5.29 8.21 6.28
N ALA A 45 -4.73 7.06 5.95
CA ALA A 45 -5.24 5.75 6.34
C ALA A 45 -6.64 5.39 5.78
N PHE A 46 -6.93 5.83 4.56
CA PHE A 46 -8.10 5.33 3.84
C PHE A 46 -7.87 3.92 3.32
N ASN A 47 -8.87 3.05 3.52
CA ASN A 47 -8.97 1.78 2.81
C ASN A 47 -9.89 1.99 1.59
N VAL A 48 -9.31 1.90 0.40
CA VAL A 48 -10.00 2.13 -0.87
C VAL A 48 -10.18 0.80 -1.59
N THR A 49 -11.41 0.51 -1.98
CA THR A 49 -11.74 -0.69 -2.76
C THR A 49 -12.40 -0.30 -4.07
N VAL A 50 -11.91 -0.86 -5.17
CA VAL A 50 -12.57 -0.78 -6.48
C VAL A 50 -13.75 -1.73 -6.52
N SER A 51 -14.94 -1.25 -6.92
CA SER A 51 -16.15 -2.04 -6.91
C SER A 51 -17.04 -1.74 -8.13
N ASP A 52 -17.63 -2.79 -8.69
CA ASP A 52 -18.67 -2.69 -9.74
C ASP A 52 -20.06 -2.38 -9.17
N GLU A 53 -20.21 -2.45 -7.84
CA GLU A 53 -21.50 -2.23 -7.18
C GLU A 53 -21.85 -0.74 -7.07
N VAL A 54 -20.84 0.14 -7.27
CA VAL A 54 -21.04 1.59 -7.14
C VAL A 54 -20.78 2.30 -8.48
N THR A 55 -21.62 3.29 -8.76
CA THR A 55 -21.46 4.18 -9.92
C THR A 55 -20.90 5.55 -9.52
N GLN A 56 -20.84 5.82 -8.22
CA GLN A 56 -20.27 7.01 -7.63
C GLN A 56 -19.34 6.61 -6.49
N VAL A 57 -18.42 7.49 -6.16
CA VAL A 57 -17.52 7.26 -5.02
C VAL A 57 -18.31 7.35 -3.73
N THR A 58 -18.20 6.32 -2.89
CA THR A 58 -18.87 6.24 -1.59
C THR A 58 -17.85 6.23 -0.50
N VAL A 59 -17.90 7.18 0.42
CA VAL A 59 -16.97 7.25 1.57
C VAL A 59 -17.73 7.03 2.87
N THR A 60 -17.22 6.15 3.73
CA THR A 60 -17.69 5.95 5.10
C THR A 60 -16.65 6.42 6.10
N ALA A 61 -17.05 7.29 7.00
CA ALA A 61 -16.24 7.83 8.08
C ALA A 61 -17.13 8.21 9.28
N GLY A 62 -16.53 8.46 10.44
CA GLY A 62 -17.27 9.02 11.57
C GLY A 62 -17.88 10.40 11.25
N ASP A 63 -19.06 10.69 11.79
CA ASP A 63 -19.81 11.93 11.51
C ASP A 63 -19.02 13.21 11.86
N ARG A 64 -18.08 13.13 12.81
CA ARG A 64 -17.18 14.23 13.18
C ARG A 64 -16.01 14.40 12.21
N ILE A 65 -15.64 13.34 11.49
CA ILE A 65 -14.55 13.33 10.51
C ILE A 65 -15.06 13.62 9.11
N MET A 66 -16.24 13.13 8.75
CA MET A 66 -16.82 13.30 7.42
C MET A 66 -16.77 14.74 6.87
N PRO A 67 -17.00 15.82 7.65
CA PRO A 67 -16.87 17.19 7.16
C PRO A 67 -15.44 17.59 6.76
N LYS A 68 -14.44 16.78 7.13
CA LYS A 68 -13.02 17.00 6.83
C LYS A 68 -12.50 16.10 5.71
N VAL A 69 -13.34 15.19 5.21
CA VAL A 69 -13.00 14.35 4.07
C VAL A 69 -13.00 15.20 2.80
N ILE A 70 -11.93 15.08 2.04
CA ILE A 70 -11.76 15.68 0.71
C ILE A 70 -11.77 14.56 -0.30
N VAL A 71 -12.70 14.63 -1.25
CA VAL A 71 -12.80 13.76 -2.42
C VAL A 71 -12.94 14.70 -3.61
N GLU A 72 -11.92 14.75 -4.45
CA GLU A 72 -11.88 15.67 -5.59
C GLU A 72 -11.11 15.08 -6.78
N GLU A 73 -11.50 15.49 -7.98
CA GLU A 73 -10.73 15.26 -9.20
C GLU A 73 -10.16 16.58 -9.68
N LYS A 74 -8.84 16.61 -9.89
CA LYS A 74 -8.14 17.80 -10.36
C LYS A 74 -6.98 17.42 -11.26
N ASN A 75 -6.96 17.97 -12.47
CA ASN A 75 -5.89 17.78 -13.45
C ASN A 75 -5.63 16.28 -13.78
N GLY A 76 -6.67 15.46 -13.87
CA GLY A 76 -6.56 14.03 -14.14
C GLY A 76 -6.13 13.18 -12.94
N LYS A 77 -6.04 13.79 -11.76
CA LYS A 77 -5.71 13.15 -10.49
C LYS A 77 -6.98 13.06 -9.63
N PHE A 78 -7.32 11.87 -9.17
CA PHE A 78 -8.38 11.63 -8.19
C PHE A 78 -7.76 11.55 -6.78
N ILE A 79 -8.25 12.39 -5.87
CA ILE A 79 -7.66 12.61 -4.55
C ILE A 79 -8.67 12.24 -3.47
N ILE A 80 -8.25 11.36 -2.54
CA ILE A 80 -9.01 11.01 -1.32
C ILE A 80 -8.11 11.25 -0.11
N ARG A 81 -8.49 12.19 0.74
CA ARG A 81 -7.69 12.53 1.93
C ARG A 81 -8.52 13.24 3.00
N LEU A 82 -7.94 13.43 4.16
CA LEU A 82 -8.46 14.36 5.15
C LEU A 82 -7.89 15.77 4.95
N LYS A 83 -8.62 16.76 5.41
CA LYS A 83 -8.19 18.16 5.43
C LYS A 83 -7.11 18.35 6.48
N ASP A 84 -6.02 19.02 6.10
CA ASP A 84 -4.91 19.42 6.96
C ASP A 84 -4.32 18.26 7.81
N LEU A 85 -3.95 18.55 9.06
CA LEU A 85 -3.40 17.59 10.02
C LEU A 85 -4.51 16.87 10.82
N THR A 86 -5.63 16.57 10.18
CA THR A 86 -6.71 15.81 10.83
C THR A 86 -6.28 14.37 11.08
N VAL A 87 -6.45 13.91 12.31
CA VAL A 87 -6.26 12.52 12.70
C VAL A 87 -7.62 11.87 12.89
N ALA A 88 -7.87 10.76 12.19
CA ALA A 88 -8.99 9.88 12.43
C ALA A 88 -8.57 8.73 13.36
N TYR A 89 -9.48 8.29 14.21
CA TYR A 89 -9.27 7.17 15.14
C TYR A 89 -10.09 5.94 14.77
N GLY A 90 -11.06 6.10 13.89
CA GLY A 90 -11.90 5.04 13.33
C GLY A 90 -11.52 4.71 11.90
N ASN A 91 -12.26 3.77 11.31
CA ASN A 91 -12.04 3.34 9.94
C ASN A 91 -12.49 4.41 8.95
N LEU A 92 -11.64 4.66 7.96
CA LEU A 92 -11.92 5.46 6.78
C LEU A 92 -11.97 4.51 5.59
N THR A 93 -13.14 4.34 4.98
CA THR A 93 -13.28 3.45 3.82
C THR A 93 -13.86 4.22 2.64
N ALA A 94 -13.41 3.87 1.44
CA ALA A 94 -13.97 4.39 0.20
C ALA A 94 -14.20 3.24 -0.78
N LEU A 95 -15.41 3.19 -1.37
CA LEU A 95 -15.68 2.37 -2.55
C LEU A 95 -15.62 3.30 -3.77
N ILE A 96 -14.84 2.92 -4.75
CA ILE A 96 -14.69 3.69 -5.99
C ILE A 96 -15.10 2.83 -7.18
N PRO A 97 -15.80 3.39 -8.19
CA PRO A 97 -16.14 2.65 -9.40
C PRO A 97 -14.84 2.29 -10.17
N TYR A 98 -14.93 1.16 -10.88
CA TYR A 98 -13.83 0.76 -11.77
C TYR A 98 -13.57 1.83 -12.84
N ASN A 99 -12.29 2.13 -13.07
CA ASN A 99 -11.84 3.08 -14.08
C ASN A 99 -10.68 2.46 -14.90
N SER A 100 -10.96 2.13 -16.15
CA SER A 100 -9.97 1.53 -17.06
C SER A 100 -8.84 2.49 -17.49
N ASN A 101 -8.95 3.78 -17.17
CA ASN A 101 -7.89 4.76 -17.45
C ASN A 101 -6.84 4.87 -16.33
N LEU A 102 -7.07 4.22 -15.17
CA LEU A 102 -6.15 4.27 -14.03
C LEU A 102 -4.82 3.60 -14.41
N LYS A 103 -3.73 4.31 -14.23
CA LYS A 103 -2.36 3.85 -14.49
C LYS A 103 -1.34 4.31 -13.45
N GLU A 104 -1.74 5.21 -12.55
CA GLU A 104 -0.89 5.70 -11.47
C GLU A 104 -1.64 5.61 -10.14
N VAL A 105 -1.02 5.01 -9.12
CA VAL A 105 -1.56 4.89 -7.76
C VAL A 105 -0.52 5.36 -6.76
N ASP A 106 -0.83 6.43 -6.04
CA ASP A 106 0.02 7.02 -4.99
C ASP A 106 -0.69 6.87 -3.63
N LEU A 107 -0.12 6.08 -2.74
CA LEU A 107 -0.65 5.84 -1.40
C LEU A 107 0.33 6.32 -0.34
N SER A 108 -0.17 7.08 0.63
CA SER A 108 0.66 7.58 1.72
C SER A 108 0.01 7.42 3.09
N GLY A 109 0.80 7.57 4.12
CA GLY A 109 0.36 7.39 5.51
C GLY A 109 0.23 5.92 5.88
N ALA A 110 -0.97 5.41 6.03
CA ALA A 110 -1.27 4.00 6.26
C ALA A 110 -2.47 3.59 5.39
N SER A 111 -2.52 4.09 4.16
CA SER A 111 -3.62 3.85 3.24
C SER A 111 -3.50 2.48 2.57
N GLU A 112 -4.65 1.90 2.24
CA GLU A 112 -4.72 0.62 1.55
C GLU A 112 -5.55 0.76 0.27
N PHE A 113 -5.12 0.07 -0.79
CA PHE A 113 -5.86 -0.02 -2.05
C PHE A 113 -6.07 -1.47 -2.44
N HIS A 114 -7.31 -1.81 -2.80
CA HIS A 114 -7.70 -3.13 -3.21
C HIS A 114 -8.44 -3.08 -4.55
N SER A 115 -7.95 -3.82 -5.54
CA SER A 115 -8.64 -4.00 -6.82
C SER A 115 -8.63 -5.47 -7.22
N GLN A 116 -9.81 -5.97 -7.61
CA GLN A 116 -9.95 -7.24 -8.31
C GLN A 116 -9.93 -7.04 -9.84
N HIS A 117 -9.91 -5.78 -10.29
CA HIS A 117 -9.82 -5.42 -11.69
C HIS A 117 -8.37 -5.20 -12.08
N LEU A 118 -8.04 -5.65 -13.27
CA LEU A 118 -6.75 -5.45 -13.88
C LEU A 118 -6.49 -3.96 -14.13
N ILE A 119 -5.32 -3.47 -13.69
CA ILE A 119 -4.78 -2.18 -14.09
C ILE A 119 -3.87 -2.43 -15.30
N ALA A 120 -4.35 -2.05 -16.47
CA ALA A 120 -3.65 -2.31 -17.73
C ALA A 120 -3.30 -1.04 -18.47
N ALA A 121 -2.01 -0.85 -18.76
CA ALA A 121 -1.52 0.29 -19.55
C ALA A 121 -0.21 -0.05 -20.27
N GLN A 122 0.28 0.87 -21.11
CA GLN A 122 1.64 0.78 -21.64
C GLN A 122 2.66 0.91 -20.49
N SER A 123 2.44 1.87 -19.60
CA SER A 123 3.24 2.06 -18.39
C SER A 123 2.31 2.28 -17.20
N VAL A 124 2.64 1.66 -16.07
CA VAL A 124 1.95 1.78 -14.78
C VAL A 124 2.95 2.26 -13.74
N SER A 125 2.52 3.13 -12.82
CA SER A 125 3.32 3.59 -11.67
C SER A 125 2.56 3.35 -10.37
N ILE A 126 3.23 2.80 -9.38
CA ILE A 126 2.70 2.59 -8.02
C ILE A 126 3.72 3.13 -7.03
N ASP A 127 3.33 4.18 -6.31
CA ASP A 127 4.12 4.84 -5.28
C ASP A 127 3.49 4.60 -3.91
N LEU A 128 4.21 3.94 -3.01
CA LEU A 128 3.75 3.62 -1.67
C LEU A 128 4.69 4.19 -0.63
N SER A 129 4.17 5.00 0.28
CA SER A 129 4.96 5.57 1.36
C SER A 129 4.31 5.40 2.73
N GLY A 130 5.11 5.52 3.79
CA GLY A 130 4.64 5.33 5.16
C GLY A 130 4.44 3.86 5.51
N ALA A 131 3.21 3.43 5.72
CA ALA A 131 2.81 2.04 5.98
C ALA A 131 1.66 1.62 5.06
N SER A 132 1.74 2.03 3.80
CA SER A 132 0.69 1.83 2.81
C SER A 132 0.72 0.42 2.22
N LYS A 133 -0.44 -0.03 1.70
CA LYS A 133 -0.56 -1.35 1.09
C LYS A 133 -1.33 -1.29 -0.21
N PHE A 134 -0.82 -2.03 -1.20
CA PHE A 134 -1.45 -2.21 -2.50
C PHE A 134 -1.75 -3.69 -2.74
N TYR A 135 -2.97 -3.98 -3.23
CA TYR A 135 -3.40 -5.32 -3.62
C TYR A 135 -4.07 -5.25 -4.98
N GLY A 136 -3.49 -5.92 -5.99
CA GLY A 136 -4.07 -5.88 -7.33
C GLY A 136 -3.31 -6.69 -8.37
N GLU A 137 -3.90 -6.72 -9.57
CA GLU A 137 -3.31 -7.29 -10.77
C GLU A 137 -2.92 -6.18 -11.73
N VAL A 138 -1.72 -6.26 -12.31
CA VAL A 138 -1.14 -5.23 -13.20
C VAL A 138 -0.64 -5.85 -14.48
N GLU A 139 -0.98 -5.23 -15.61
CA GLU A 139 -0.39 -5.55 -16.91
C GLU A 139 0.22 -4.27 -17.52
N ALA A 140 1.55 -4.24 -17.63
CA ALA A 140 2.27 -3.12 -18.21
C ALA A 140 3.14 -3.57 -19.39
N THR A 141 2.70 -3.26 -20.61
CA THR A 141 3.37 -3.77 -21.81
C THR A 141 4.80 -3.25 -21.97
N THR A 142 5.10 -2.08 -21.43
CA THR A 142 6.45 -1.49 -21.48
C THR A 142 7.10 -1.49 -20.11
N LYS A 143 6.48 -0.85 -19.10
CA LYS A 143 7.14 -0.61 -17.82
C LYS A 143 6.15 -0.57 -16.66
N LEU A 144 6.50 -1.23 -15.55
CA LEU A 144 5.93 -0.99 -14.22
C LEU A 144 7.00 -0.31 -13.36
N ASP A 145 6.70 0.88 -12.86
CA ASP A 145 7.47 1.60 -11.86
C ASP A 145 6.89 1.30 -10.47
N LEU A 146 7.71 0.78 -9.56
CA LEU A 146 7.36 0.54 -8.17
C LEU A 146 8.31 1.30 -7.25
N ASP A 147 7.83 2.37 -6.63
CA ASP A 147 8.53 3.12 -5.58
C ASP A 147 7.89 2.83 -4.23
N LEU A 148 8.58 2.08 -3.38
CA LEU A 148 8.09 1.65 -2.08
C LEU A 148 9.02 2.11 -0.97
N SER A 149 8.52 2.93 -0.06
CA SER A 149 9.30 3.46 1.04
C SER A 149 8.62 3.29 2.40
N GLY A 150 9.40 3.43 3.47
CA GLY A 150 8.90 3.26 4.84
C GLY A 150 8.70 1.79 5.21
N ALA A 151 7.48 1.38 5.47
CA ALA A 151 7.08 0.00 5.77
C ALA A 151 5.87 -0.40 4.91
N SER A 152 5.95 -0.13 3.61
CA SER A 152 4.87 -0.38 2.66
C SER A 152 5.00 -1.74 1.98
N ASP A 153 3.85 -2.30 1.63
CA ASP A 153 3.75 -3.62 1.03
C ASP A 153 2.95 -3.56 -0.29
N ALA A 154 3.48 -4.16 -1.35
CA ALA A 154 2.78 -4.35 -2.61
C ALA A 154 2.54 -5.86 -2.84
N THR A 155 1.27 -6.27 -2.86
CA THR A 155 0.84 -7.64 -3.22
C THR A 155 0.34 -7.61 -4.64
N LEU A 156 1.18 -8.04 -5.57
CA LEU A 156 0.97 -7.90 -7.01
C LEU A 156 0.96 -9.25 -7.72
N THR A 157 0.09 -9.34 -8.72
CA THR A 157 0.17 -10.37 -9.77
C THR A 157 0.13 -9.71 -11.15
N GLY A 158 0.54 -10.44 -12.19
CA GLY A 158 0.46 -9.97 -13.55
C GLY A 158 1.78 -10.02 -14.31
N THR A 159 1.78 -9.40 -15.49
CA THR A 159 2.93 -9.47 -16.42
C THR A 159 3.33 -8.09 -16.90
N VAL A 160 4.64 -7.81 -16.85
CA VAL A 160 5.18 -6.50 -17.24
C VAL A 160 6.39 -6.65 -18.16
N GLY A 161 6.62 -5.70 -19.04
CA GLY A 161 7.81 -5.70 -19.91
C GLY A 161 9.08 -5.52 -19.09
N THR A 162 9.23 -4.36 -18.48
CA THR A 162 10.33 -4.02 -17.55
C THR A 162 9.73 -3.65 -16.20
N LEU A 163 10.24 -4.25 -15.15
CA LEU A 163 9.97 -3.89 -13.77
C LEU A 163 11.11 -2.99 -13.28
N ASP A 164 10.79 -1.76 -12.93
CA ASP A 164 11.71 -0.79 -12.32
C ASP A 164 11.33 -0.64 -10.85
N ILE A 165 12.24 -0.93 -9.94
CA ILE A 165 11.98 -0.93 -8.50
C ILE A 165 12.88 0.05 -7.77
N ASP A 166 12.30 0.85 -6.89
CA ASP A 166 13.01 1.58 -5.84
C ASP A 166 12.41 1.20 -4.48
N LEU A 167 13.09 0.30 -3.77
CA LEU A 167 12.61 -0.22 -2.49
C LEU A 167 13.51 0.25 -1.36
N SER A 168 12.93 0.97 -0.40
CA SER A 168 13.69 1.50 0.73
C SER A 168 12.98 1.30 2.08
N GLY A 169 13.72 1.40 3.17
CA GLY A 169 13.18 1.16 4.51
C GLY A 169 12.97 -0.33 4.80
N ALA A 170 11.76 -0.72 5.10
CA ALA A 170 11.32 -2.11 5.32
C ALA A 170 10.14 -2.45 4.39
N SER A 171 10.22 -2.03 3.15
CA SER A 171 9.15 -2.21 2.15
C SER A 171 9.29 -3.53 1.39
N ASN A 172 8.16 -4.06 0.92
CA ASN A 172 8.16 -5.37 0.32
C ASN A 172 7.29 -5.47 -0.94
N ILE A 173 7.80 -6.16 -1.97
CA ILE A 173 6.97 -6.81 -2.98
C ILE A 173 6.67 -8.21 -2.44
N MET A 174 5.41 -8.43 -2.03
CA MET A 174 5.00 -9.60 -1.28
C MET A 174 5.01 -10.87 -2.14
N GLN A 175 5.32 -11.98 -1.52
CA GLN A 175 5.28 -13.28 -2.18
C GLN A 175 3.84 -13.64 -2.59
N THR A 176 3.63 -13.75 -3.89
CA THR A 176 2.44 -14.34 -4.52
C THR A 176 2.89 -15.45 -5.47
N THR A 177 2.06 -16.44 -5.71
CA THR A 177 2.41 -17.55 -6.62
C THR A 177 1.28 -17.81 -7.62
N VAL A 178 1.67 -18.06 -8.87
CA VAL A 178 0.78 -18.51 -9.95
C VAL A 178 1.42 -19.74 -10.60
N GLY A 179 0.85 -20.91 -10.33
CA GLY A 179 1.48 -22.17 -10.71
C GLY A 179 2.81 -22.40 -9.96
N ASN A 180 3.90 -22.58 -10.69
CA ASN A 180 5.25 -22.83 -10.18
C ASN A 180 6.19 -21.61 -10.31
N LYS A 181 5.66 -20.40 -10.29
CA LYS A 181 6.42 -19.15 -10.36
C LYS A 181 5.82 -18.08 -9.45
N TYR A 182 6.58 -17.04 -9.15
CA TYR A 182 6.05 -15.87 -8.46
C TYR A 182 5.03 -15.12 -9.34
N GLY A 183 4.04 -14.50 -8.70
CA GLY A 183 2.87 -13.96 -9.37
C GLY A 183 3.14 -12.71 -10.19
N LEU A 184 4.09 -11.87 -9.79
CA LEU A 184 4.55 -10.73 -10.60
C LEU A 184 5.65 -11.20 -11.54
N SER A 185 5.38 -11.15 -12.84
CA SER A 185 6.30 -11.62 -13.89
C SER A 185 6.79 -10.47 -14.75
N CYS A 186 8.10 -10.45 -15.06
CA CYS A 186 8.72 -9.46 -15.94
C CYS A 186 9.71 -10.10 -16.93
N ASN A 187 9.99 -9.41 -18.03
CA ASN A 187 11.11 -9.76 -18.89
C ASN A 187 12.42 -9.28 -18.29
N ASN A 188 12.46 -8.02 -17.82
CA ASN A 188 13.63 -7.45 -17.18
C ASN A 188 13.25 -6.77 -15.87
N CYS A 189 14.18 -6.78 -14.90
CA CYS A 189 14.05 -6.07 -13.64
C CYS A 189 15.29 -5.19 -13.44
N GLN A 190 15.09 -3.95 -13.02
CA GLN A 190 16.17 -3.00 -12.74
C GLN A 190 15.81 -2.09 -11.57
N GLY A 191 16.79 -1.35 -11.04
CA GLY A 191 16.59 -0.34 -9.99
C GLY A 191 17.39 -0.60 -8.73
N ASP A 192 16.85 -0.19 -7.59
CA ASP A 192 17.54 -0.15 -6.31
C ASP A 192 16.74 -0.81 -5.19
N MET A 193 17.44 -1.52 -4.30
CA MET A 193 16.88 -2.05 -3.06
C MET A 193 17.78 -1.72 -1.87
N SER A 194 17.23 -1.09 -0.85
CA SER A 194 17.98 -0.67 0.32
C SER A 194 17.24 -0.92 1.64
N GLY A 195 17.92 -0.72 2.76
CA GLY A 195 17.34 -0.95 4.09
C GLY A 195 17.19 -2.44 4.40
N ALA A 196 15.99 -2.86 4.72
CA ALA A 196 15.59 -4.25 4.97
C ALA A 196 14.43 -4.67 4.05
N SER A 197 14.48 -4.24 2.79
CA SER A 197 13.44 -4.50 1.80
C SER A 197 13.52 -5.92 1.21
N THR A 198 12.38 -6.44 0.78
CA THR A 198 12.31 -7.78 0.17
C THR A 198 11.42 -7.75 -1.08
N ALA A 199 11.84 -8.44 -2.13
CA ALA A 199 11.04 -8.58 -3.33
C ALA A 199 10.96 -10.03 -3.80
N TYR A 200 9.76 -10.44 -4.29
CA TYR A 200 9.49 -11.75 -4.90
C TYR A 200 8.95 -11.56 -6.31
N ILE A 201 9.74 -11.95 -7.33
CA ILE A 201 9.41 -11.76 -8.75
C ILE A 201 9.71 -13.00 -9.58
N HIS A 202 9.05 -13.11 -10.73
CA HIS A 202 9.46 -14.02 -11.80
C HIS A 202 10.12 -13.20 -12.92
N CYS A 203 11.33 -13.59 -13.34
CA CYS A 203 12.05 -12.90 -14.40
C CYS A 203 12.78 -13.89 -15.32
N ASP A 204 12.62 -13.73 -16.63
CA ASP A 204 13.25 -14.61 -17.62
C ASP A 204 14.37 -13.96 -18.42
N GLY A 205 14.53 -12.63 -18.39
CA GLY A 205 15.56 -11.90 -19.14
C GLY A 205 16.74 -11.46 -18.29
N THR A 206 16.77 -10.20 -17.84
CA THR A 206 17.86 -9.65 -17.05
C THR A 206 17.39 -9.06 -15.75
N ILE A 207 18.17 -9.27 -14.68
CA ILE A 207 18.03 -8.58 -13.41
C ILE A 207 19.29 -7.73 -13.23
N ALA A 208 19.10 -6.41 -13.12
CA ALA A 208 20.15 -5.42 -12.94
C ALA A 208 19.74 -4.46 -11.81
N VAL A 209 19.81 -4.95 -10.58
CA VAL A 209 19.37 -4.26 -9.37
C VAL A 209 20.56 -4.04 -8.44
N ASP A 210 20.69 -2.84 -7.91
CA ASP A 210 21.67 -2.50 -6.89
C ASP A 210 21.09 -2.75 -5.49
N LEU A 211 21.63 -3.73 -4.77
CA LEU A 211 21.13 -4.12 -3.46
C LEU A 211 22.10 -3.67 -2.35
N SER A 212 21.54 -3.06 -1.30
CA SER A 212 22.32 -2.59 -0.15
C SER A 212 21.60 -2.84 1.19
N GLY A 213 22.32 -2.66 2.30
CA GLY A 213 21.75 -2.89 3.63
C GLY A 213 21.55 -4.38 3.92
N SER A 214 20.33 -4.78 4.18
CA SER A 214 19.91 -6.17 4.40
C SER A 214 18.78 -6.55 3.44
N SER A 215 18.77 -5.99 2.24
CA SER A 215 17.75 -6.24 1.24
C SER A 215 17.92 -7.61 0.57
N THR A 216 16.79 -8.20 0.15
CA THR A 216 16.83 -9.51 -0.50
C THR A 216 15.86 -9.55 -1.70
N LEU A 217 16.37 -9.96 -2.85
CA LEU A 217 15.58 -10.22 -4.05
C LEU A 217 15.47 -11.74 -4.25
N HIS A 218 14.26 -12.26 -4.16
CA HIS A 218 13.91 -13.64 -4.50
C HIS A 218 13.33 -13.69 -5.92
N TYR A 219 13.86 -14.55 -6.75
CA TYR A 219 13.30 -14.68 -8.10
C TYR A 219 13.17 -16.13 -8.54
N THR A 220 12.17 -16.36 -9.41
CA THR A 220 12.02 -17.57 -10.21
C THR A 220 12.25 -17.22 -11.69
N GLY A 221 12.44 -18.22 -12.56
CA GLY A 221 12.71 -18.02 -13.99
C GLY A 221 14.19 -18.13 -14.34
N ASN A 222 14.54 -17.73 -15.56
CA ASN A 222 15.87 -17.97 -16.12
C ASN A 222 16.71 -16.70 -16.29
N ALA A 223 16.43 -15.66 -15.50
CA ALA A 223 17.09 -14.37 -15.63
C ALA A 223 18.60 -14.44 -15.39
N SER A 224 19.36 -13.63 -16.13
CA SER A 224 20.74 -13.32 -15.84
C SER A 224 20.83 -12.23 -14.76
N THR A 225 21.59 -12.49 -13.70
CA THR A 225 21.82 -11.57 -12.59
C THR A 225 23.18 -10.86 -12.66
N SER A 226 23.87 -10.95 -13.82
CA SER A 226 25.22 -10.38 -13.98
C SER A 226 25.25 -8.84 -13.88
N GLY A 227 24.10 -8.18 -13.94
CA GLY A 227 23.95 -6.74 -13.76
C GLY A 227 23.73 -6.31 -12.32
N CYS A 228 23.60 -7.25 -11.35
CA CYS A 228 23.36 -6.88 -9.96
C CYS A 228 24.65 -6.46 -9.25
N SER A 229 24.53 -5.43 -8.41
CA SER A 229 25.56 -5.01 -7.43
C SER A 229 25.06 -5.29 -6.02
N LEU A 230 25.88 -5.91 -5.18
CA LEU A 230 25.50 -6.24 -3.81
C LEU A 230 26.47 -5.58 -2.81
N SER A 231 25.91 -4.99 -1.75
CA SER A 231 26.66 -4.44 -0.64
C SER A 231 25.95 -4.69 0.70
N GLY A 232 26.71 -4.67 1.79
CA GLY A 232 26.16 -4.98 3.12
C GLY A 232 25.85 -6.46 3.28
N SER A 233 24.66 -6.78 3.76
CA SER A 233 24.14 -8.15 3.92
C SER A 233 23.06 -8.48 2.92
N SER A 234 23.09 -7.85 1.75
CA SER A 234 22.08 -8.04 0.71
C SER A 234 22.29 -9.35 -0.09
N ASN A 235 21.21 -9.87 -0.64
CA ASN A 235 21.21 -11.15 -1.34
C ASN A 235 20.31 -11.14 -2.59
N VAL A 236 20.71 -11.91 -3.61
CA VAL A 236 19.86 -12.30 -4.74
C VAL A 236 19.73 -13.81 -4.73
N ILE A 237 18.51 -14.33 -4.62
CA ILE A 237 18.24 -15.75 -4.40
C ILE A 237 17.37 -16.28 -5.55
N HIS A 238 17.88 -17.25 -6.29
CA HIS A 238 17.13 -17.99 -7.30
C HIS A 238 16.39 -19.14 -6.62
N GLU A 239 15.09 -19.21 -6.86
CA GLU A 239 14.22 -20.25 -6.30
C GLU A 239 13.54 -21.08 -7.39
N VAL A 240 13.28 -22.34 -7.07
CA VAL A 240 12.52 -23.27 -7.89
C VAL A 240 11.29 -23.67 -7.08
N LEU A 241 10.11 -23.27 -7.53
CA LEU A 241 8.82 -23.55 -6.88
C LEU A 241 8.18 -24.81 -7.44
#